data_b57b88b11696407477f7c035af05dad2
#
_entry.id   b57b88b11696407477f7c035af05dad2
#
_cell.length_a   1.000
_cell.length_b   1.000
_cell.length_c   1.000
_cell.angle_alpha   90.00
_cell.angle_beta   90.00
_cell.angle_gamma   90.00
#
_symmetry.space_group_name_H-M   'P 1'
#
loop_
_entity.id
_entity.type
_entity.pdbx_description
1 polymer ?
#
loop_
_entity_poly.entity_id
_entity_poly.type
_entity_poly.pdbx_seq_one_letter_code
_entity_poly.pdbx_strand_id
1 'polypeptide(L)'
;MKAIYLKKYGNSASAFEIKEMPIPIAAKGEVVIKVACFGLNFADVVARRGLYPDAPANPVVLGYDVAGVVESVGEDGAIFKIGQRVMAFTRFGGYAEYVKTVESGVALMPDTLDFAAATALVTQGSTAYFCAYQSTVLNAGDRVLIHAAAGGVGSLLVQMAKQQKCIVYGTASTSKLNYLKQLGVDMAIDYTQEDFSKVIRAHSNDQKIDVVFDSIGGRTFKNSFKLLAPGGRIVTFGAAEQIGGNKTNKLSALKLAWGFGIFSPIQLLLSSKAIIGVNMLKIADNRPHILSLCLREVLKMAEAGTIVPTVGKIFSADKIAEAHDYLENRQSVGKVVMAW
;
A
#
# COMPACT_ATOMS: atom_id res chain seq x y z
N MET A 1 15.08 22.59 7.97
CA MET A 1 14.18 21.49 8.35
C MET A 1 14.94 20.18 8.43
N LYS A 2 14.49 19.26 9.28
CA LYS A 2 15.04 17.91 9.33
C LYS A 2 14.45 17.03 8.24
N ALA A 3 15.27 16.16 7.65
CA ALA A 3 14.85 15.12 6.71
C ALA A 3 15.65 13.83 6.95
N ILE A 4 15.01 12.69 6.72
CA ILE A 4 15.59 11.36 6.86
C ILE A 4 16.05 10.87 5.49
N TYR A 5 17.36 10.84 5.29
CA TYR A 5 18.01 10.37 4.06
C TYR A 5 18.27 8.87 4.11
N LEU A 6 17.87 8.17 3.06
CA LEU A 6 18.44 6.88 2.72
C LEU A 6 19.83 7.13 2.13
N LYS A 7 20.89 6.94 2.91
CA LYS A 7 22.27 7.21 2.48
C LYS A 7 22.94 6.03 1.79
N LYS A 8 22.48 4.81 2.07
CA LYS A 8 22.95 3.57 1.45
C LYS A 8 21.91 2.48 1.52
N TYR A 9 21.97 1.56 0.58
CA TYR A 9 21.09 0.37 0.59
C TYR A 9 21.50 -0.62 1.68
N GLY A 10 20.53 -1.43 2.13
CA GLY A 10 20.77 -2.59 3.00
C GLY A 10 20.05 -2.55 4.33
N ASN A 11 20.78 -2.84 5.41
CA ASN A 11 20.23 -2.96 6.76
C ASN A 11 19.72 -1.60 7.27
N SER A 12 18.53 -1.59 7.88
CA SER A 12 17.85 -0.41 8.43
C SER A 12 18.71 0.39 9.40
N ALA A 13 19.41 -0.27 10.33
CA ALA A 13 20.24 0.38 11.36
C ALA A 13 21.35 1.26 10.79
N SER A 14 21.80 1.01 9.55
CA SER A 14 22.87 1.76 8.93
C SER A 14 22.46 2.51 7.65
N ALA A 15 21.22 2.35 7.21
CA ALA A 15 20.74 2.88 5.94
C ALA A 15 20.38 4.35 6.00
N PHE A 16 19.90 4.81 7.15
CA PHE A 16 19.32 6.14 7.31
C PHE A 16 20.24 7.12 8.03
N GLU A 17 20.02 8.40 7.78
CA GLU A 17 20.69 9.52 8.43
C GLU A 17 19.74 10.73 8.45
N ILE A 18 19.58 11.36 9.60
CA ILE A 18 18.82 12.61 9.72
C ILE A 18 19.76 13.77 9.46
N LYS A 19 19.39 14.64 8.53
CA LYS A 19 20.15 15.86 8.18
C LYS A 19 19.23 17.07 8.10
N GLU A 20 19.81 18.23 8.30
CA GLU A 20 19.15 19.49 7.98
C GLU A 20 19.25 19.81 6.50
N MET A 21 18.17 20.37 5.96
CA MET A 21 18.09 20.88 4.61
C MET A 21 17.19 22.13 4.55
N PRO A 22 17.27 22.96 3.52
CA PRO A 22 16.35 24.08 3.33
C PRO A 22 14.89 23.62 3.25
N ILE A 23 13.96 24.44 3.74
CA ILE A 23 12.53 24.23 3.49
C ILE A 23 12.27 24.41 2.00
N PRO A 24 11.54 23.51 1.33
CA PRO A 24 11.25 23.65 -0.07
C PRO A 24 10.33 24.88 -0.33
N ILE A 25 10.46 25.45 -1.53
CA ILE A 25 9.61 26.53 -1.99
C ILE A 25 8.60 25.96 -2.99
N ALA A 26 7.31 26.25 -2.80
CA ALA A 26 6.25 25.84 -3.71
C ALA A 26 6.35 26.64 -5.03
N ALA A 27 6.32 25.94 -6.15
CA ALA A 27 6.10 26.51 -7.46
C ALA A 27 4.60 26.60 -7.77
N LYS A 28 4.24 27.22 -8.90
CA LYS A 28 2.85 27.27 -9.37
C LYS A 28 2.21 25.88 -9.43
N GLY A 29 1.04 25.71 -8.81
CA GLY A 29 0.32 24.45 -8.72
C GLY A 29 0.92 23.46 -7.72
N GLU A 30 1.84 23.93 -6.84
CA GLU A 30 2.40 23.16 -5.74
C GLU A 30 2.03 23.77 -4.39
N VAL A 31 2.04 22.94 -3.37
CA VAL A 31 1.94 23.34 -1.96
C VAL A 31 3.10 22.79 -1.16
N VAL A 32 3.53 23.50 -0.13
CA VAL A 32 4.41 22.99 0.93
C VAL A 32 3.55 22.61 2.12
N ILE A 33 3.73 21.42 2.61
CA ILE A 33 3.04 20.87 3.77
C ILE A 33 4.03 20.73 4.92
N LYS A 34 3.71 21.33 6.08
CA LYS A 34 4.35 21.01 7.35
C LYS A 34 3.82 19.66 7.81
N VAL A 35 4.66 18.66 7.78
CA VAL A 35 4.29 17.26 8.00
C VAL A 35 4.12 16.99 9.50
N ALA A 36 2.94 16.54 9.89
CA ALA A 36 2.68 16.02 11.23
C ALA A 36 2.96 14.51 11.30
N CYS A 37 2.50 13.77 10.27
CA CYS A 37 2.71 12.34 10.14
C CYS A 37 3.09 11.98 8.69
N PHE A 38 3.94 10.95 8.55
CA PHE A 38 4.22 10.32 7.27
C PHE A 38 4.12 8.80 7.41
N GLY A 39 3.79 8.12 6.33
CA GLY A 39 3.54 6.69 6.36
C GLY A 39 4.69 5.86 5.80
N LEU A 40 4.87 4.67 6.36
CA LEU A 40 5.74 3.65 5.77
C LEU A 40 4.91 2.73 4.88
N ASN A 41 5.44 2.47 3.70
CA ASN A 41 4.92 1.50 2.74
C ASN A 41 5.97 0.41 2.48
N PHE A 42 5.52 -0.77 2.07
CA PHE A 42 6.46 -1.86 1.79
C PHE A 42 7.42 -1.50 0.62
N ALA A 43 6.98 -0.62 -0.28
CA ALA A 43 7.81 -0.05 -1.33
C ALA A 43 9.05 0.69 -0.78
N ASP A 44 8.94 1.34 0.39
CA ASP A 44 10.08 2.00 1.05
C ASP A 44 11.11 0.98 1.55
N VAL A 45 10.65 -0.18 2.02
CA VAL A 45 11.55 -1.30 2.38
C VAL A 45 12.25 -1.83 1.14
N VAL A 46 11.53 -1.99 0.02
CA VAL A 46 12.09 -2.41 -1.27
C VAL A 46 13.13 -1.41 -1.76
N ALA A 47 12.83 -0.10 -1.66
CA ALA A 47 13.74 0.98 -2.03
C ALA A 47 15.00 0.98 -1.14
N ARG A 48 14.84 0.83 0.19
CA ARG A 48 15.98 0.71 1.12
C ARG A 48 16.86 -0.50 0.80
N ARG A 49 16.27 -1.58 0.31
CA ARG A 49 17.03 -2.77 -0.12
C ARG A 49 17.69 -2.60 -1.49
N GLY A 50 17.45 -1.49 -2.20
CA GLY A 50 17.98 -1.25 -3.55
C GLY A 50 17.31 -2.08 -4.65
N LEU A 51 16.08 -2.53 -4.39
CA LEU A 51 15.32 -3.41 -5.29
C LEU A 51 14.14 -2.70 -5.98
N TYR A 52 13.95 -1.39 -5.71
CA TYR A 52 12.85 -0.61 -6.28
C TYR A 52 13.35 0.21 -7.47
N PRO A 53 13.07 -0.22 -8.72
CA PRO A 53 13.67 0.42 -9.92
C PRO A 53 13.28 1.88 -10.12
N ASP A 54 12.09 2.27 -9.60
CA ASP A 54 11.57 3.63 -9.74
C ASP A 54 12.08 4.59 -8.65
N ALA A 55 12.85 4.09 -7.64
CA ALA A 55 13.43 4.94 -6.61
C ALA A 55 14.63 5.74 -7.17
N PRO A 56 14.76 7.03 -6.81
CA PRO A 56 15.96 7.80 -7.14
C PRO A 56 17.22 7.19 -6.52
N ALA A 57 18.37 7.52 -7.09
CA ALA A 57 19.66 7.10 -6.54
C ALA A 57 19.92 7.73 -5.15
N ASN A 58 20.65 7.00 -4.31
CA ASN A 58 21.09 7.52 -3.01
C ASN A 58 22.11 8.67 -3.15
N PRO A 59 22.12 9.65 -2.24
CA PRO A 59 21.23 9.81 -1.10
C PRO A 59 19.86 10.37 -1.50
N VAL A 60 18.77 9.83 -0.92
CA VAL A 60 17.40 10.24 -1.23
C VAL A 60 16.53 10.29 0.02
N VAL A 61 15.58 11.22 0.09
CA VAL A 61 14.49 11.22 1.08
C VAL A 61 13.33 10.41 0.51
N LEU A 62 12.98 9.29 1.17
CA LEU A 62 11.87 8.43 0.76
C LEU A 62 10.51 9.00 1.20
N GLY A 63 9.46 8.19 1.03
CA GLY A 63 8.09 8.47 1.50
C GLY A 63 7.17 8.90 0.39
N TYR A 64 5.95 8.35 0.43
CA TYR A 64 4.91 8.53 -0.61
C TYR A 64 3.65 9.18 -0.08
N ASP A 65 3.47 9.27 1.23
CA ASP A 65 2.24 9.73 1.87
C ASP A 65 2.53 10.49 3.16
N VAL A 66 1.87 11.63 3.29
CA VAL A 66 1.97 12.51 4.45
C VAL A 66 0.60 13.03 4.85
N ALA A 67 0.47 13.45 6.10
CA ALA A 67 -0.62 14.29 6.59
C ALA A 67 -0.04 15.42 7.44
N GLY A 68 -0.62 16.61 7.32
CA GLY A 68 -0.09 17.80 7.99
C GLY A 68 -0.90 19.04 7.69
N VAL A 69 -0.24 20.18 7.75
CA VAL A 69 -0.85 21.51 7.57
C VAL A 69 -0.16 22.23 6.41
N VAL A 70 -0.93 22.90 5.55
CA VAL A 70 -0.40 23.73 4.47
C VAL A 70 0.42 24.86 5.06
N GLU A 71 1.70 24.91 4.75
CA GLU A 71 2.66 25.92 5.20
C GLU A 71 2.76 27.08 4.20
N SER A 72 2.84 26.76 2.92
CA SER A 72 2.88 27.75 1.84
C SER A 72 2.28 27.20 0.55
N VAL A 73 1.88 28.10 -0.34
CA VAL A 73 1.33 27.83 -1.67
C VAL A 73 2.14 28.57 -2.72
N GLY A 74 2.16 28.04 -3.95
CA GLY A 74 3.07 28.55 -4.99
C GLY A 74 2.69 29.90 -5.60
N GLU A 75 1.42 30.31 -5.54
CA GLU A 75 0.94 31.60 -6.07
C GLU A 75 -0.51 31.90 -5.62
N ASP A 76 -0.96 33.13 -5.91
CA ASP A 76 -2.35 33.55 -5.73
C ASP A 76 -3.28 32.72 -6.63
N GLY A 77 -4.40 32.25 -6.06
CA GLY A 77 -5.37 31.38 -6.76
C GLY A 77 -5.12 29.88 -6.54
N ALA A 78 -4.22 29.50 -5.65
CA ALA A 78 -4.06 28.12 -5.21
C ALA A 78 -5.39 27.56 -4.65
N ILE A 79 -5.60 26.26 -4.88
CA ILE A 79 -6.80 25.54 -4.39
C ILE A 79 -6.81 25.46 -2.86
N PHE A 80 -5.62 25.37 -2.26
CA PHE A 80 -5.43 25.25 -0.81
C PHE A 80 -5.02 26.58 -0.18
N LYS A 81 -5.35 26.74 1.12
CA LYS A 81 -4.98 27.91 1.92
C LYS A 81 -4.02 27.51 3.03
N ILE A 82 -3.10 28.41 3.39
CA ILE A 82 -2.20 28.25 4.53
C ILE A 82 -3.03 27.96 5.79
N GLY A 83 -2.57 27.01 6.61
CA GLY A 83 -3.23 26.58 7.83
C GLY A 83 -4.26 25.44 7.65
N GLN A 84 -4.64 25.09 6.42
CA GLN A 84 -5.55 23.96 6.19
C GLN A 84 -4.89 22.62 6.51
N ARG A 85 -5.67 21.74 7.15
CA ARG A 85 -5.26 20.35 7.39
C ARG A 85 -5.44 19.54 6.12
N VAL A 86 -4.38 18.85 5.71
CA VAL A 86 -4.33 18.11 4.44
C VAL A 86 -3.66 16.76 4.59
N MET A 87 -4.03 15.85 3.71
CA MET A 87 -3.32 14.62 3.44
C MET A 87 -2.90 14.59 1.98
N ALA A 88 -1.72 14.05 1.68
CA ALA A 88 -1.14 14.19 0.36
C ALA A 88 -0.26 13.02 -0.06
N PHE A 89 -0.30 12.74 -1.36
CA PHE A 89 0.75 11.97 -2.00
C PHE A 89 2.01 12.81 -2.17
N THR A 90 3.15 12.15 -2.03
CA THR A 90 4.43 12.71 -2.41
C THR A 90 5.14 11.77 -3.38
N ARG A 91 5.86 12.34 -4.36
CA ARG A 91 6.71 11.53 -5.22
C ARG A 91 8.11 11.47 -4.61
N PHE A 92 8.26 10.68 -3.56
CA PHE A 92 9.35 10.74 -2.58
C PHE A 92 9.35 12.03 -1.76
N GLY A 93 10.30 12.16 -0.84
CA GLY A 93 10.43 13.36 0.00
C GLY A 93 9.55 13.40 1.25
N GLY A 94 8.64 12.42 1.45
CA GLY A 94 7.73 12.42 2.58
C GLY A 94 8.39 12.24 3.96
N TYR A 95 9.61 11.71 4.01
CA TYR A 95 10.36 11.52 5.26
C TYR A 95 11.05 12.81 5.71
N ALA A 96 10.34 13.92 5.75
CA ALA A 96 10.85 15.23 6.13
C ALA A 96 9.82 16.04 6.93
N GLU A 97 10.28 17.03 7.70
CA GLU A 97 9.38 17.94 8.43
C GLU A 97 8.52 18.82 7.50
N TYR A 98 9.00 19.08 6.29
CA TYR A 98 8.26 19.80 5.25
C TYR A 98 8.47 19.10 3.92
N VAL A 99 7.41 19.02 3.14
CA VAL A 99 7.45 18.45 1.79
C VAL A 99 6.64 19.29 0.84
N LYS A 100 7.13 19.44 -0.39
CA LYS A 100 6.33 20.03 -1.45
C LYS A 100 5.72 18.96 -2.34
N THR A 101 4.50 19.20 -2.78
CA THR A 101 3.80 18.31 -3.72
C THR A 101 2.84 19.11 -4.60
N VAL A 102 2.41 18.48 -5.70
CA VAL A 102 1.42 19.07 -6.60
C VAL A 102 0.03 19.07 -5.97
N GLU A 103 -0.74 20.14 -6.17
CA GLU A 103 -2.10 20.30 -5.62
C GLU A 103 -3.04 19.12 -5.98
N SER A 104 -2.88 18.54 -7.18
CA SER A 104 -3.69 17.41 -7.62
C SER A 104 -3.49 16.13 -6.78
N GLY A 105 -2.40 16.04 -6.04
CA GLY A 105 -2.09 14.94 -5.12
C GLY A 105 -2.53 15.18 -3.68
N VAL A 106 -3.22 16.30 -3.40
CA VAL A 106 -3.61 16.74 -2.06
C VAL A 106 -5.11 16.67 -1.87
N ALA A 107 -5.56 16.33 -0.66
CA ALA A 107 -6.96 16.41 -0.25
C ALA A 107 -7.08 17.09 1.11
N LEU A 108 -8.13 17.88 1.31
CA LEU A 108 -8.49 18.43 2.61
C LEU A 108 -8.85 17.29 3.56
N MET A 109 -8.36 17.37 4.77
CA MET A 109 -8.73 16.42 5.83
C MET A 109 -10.00 16.89 6.52
N PRO A 110 -10.99 15.99 6.75
CA PRO A 110 -12.11 16.29 7.65
C PRO A 110 -11.61 16.39 9.10
N ASP A 111 -12.32 17.19 9.91
CA ASP A 111 -11.96 17.38 11.33
C ASP A 111 -12.06 16.11 12.15
N THR A 112 -12.84 15.14 11.68
CA THR A 112 -13.04 13.83 12.33
C THR A 112 -11.84 12.89 12.20
N LEU A 113 -10.91 13.15 11.27
CA LEU A 113 -9.70 12.33 11.09
C LEU A 113 -8.50 12.96 11.79
N ASP A 114 -7.74 12.17 12.53
CA ASP A 114 -6.40 12.54 12.95
C ASP A 114 -5.36 12.37 11.83
N PHE A 115 -4.16 12.93 11.98
CA PHE A 115 -3.13 12.88 10.95
C PHE A 115 -2.63 11.46 10.66
N ALA A 116 -2.60 10.58 11.66
CA ALA A 116 -2.15 9.21 11.47
C ALA A 116 -3.16 8.39 10.67
N ALA A 117 -4.44 8.51 10.98
CA ALA A 117 -5.53 7.88 10.23
C ALA A 117 -5.60 8.40 8.79
N ALA A 118 -5.46 9.71 8.59
CA ALA A 118 -5.41 10.32 7.27
C ALA A 118 -4.23 9.78 6.45
N THR A 119 -3.04 9.69 7.04
CA THR A 119 -1.85 9.12 6.38
C THR A 119 -2.10 7.68 5.90
N ALA A 120 -2.86 6.88 6.65
CA ALA A 120 -3.19 5.51 6.26
C ALA A 120 -4.10 5.43 5.01
N LEU A 121 -4.90 6.46 4.74
CA LEU A 121 -5.79 6.52 3.58
C LEU A 121 -5.06 6.91 2.29
N VAL A 122 -3.98 7.67 2.34
CA VAL A 122 -3.34 8.22 1.14
C VAL A 122 -2.89 7.08 0.20
N THR A 123 -1.73 6.48 0.42
CA THR A 123 -1.20 5.45 -0.49
C THR A 123 -1.98 4.14 -0.37
N GLN A 124 -2.23 3.67 0.84
CA GLN A 124 -2.83 2.35 1.06
C GLN A 124 -4.32 2.34 0.71
N GLY A 125 -5.06 3.37 1.10
CA GLY A 125 -6.46 3.53 0.75
C GLY A 125 -6.66 3.67 -0.75
N SER A 126 -5.91 4.56 -1.39
CA SER A 126 -6.01 4.75 -2.84
C SER A 126 -5.60 3.51 -3.64
N THR A 127 -4.60 2.74 -3.15
CA THR A 127 -4.23 1.45 -3.75
C THR A 127 -5.38 0.44 -3.62
N ALA A 128 -5.99 0.34 -2.43
CA ALA A 128 -7.12 -0.54 -2.20
C ALA A 128 -8.31 -0.18 -3.10
N TYR A 129 -8.65 1.12 -3.17
CA TYR A 129 -9.73 1.61 -4.02
C TYR A 129 -9.46 1.33 -5.50
N PHE A 130 -8.24 1.63 -5.98
CA PHE A 130 -7.88 1.34 -7.36
C PHE A 130 -8.02 -0.16 -7.67
N CYS A 131 -7.52 -1.02 -6.80
CA CYS A 131 -7.61 -2.46 -6.97
C CYS A 131 -9.08 -2.94 -6.97
N ALA A 132 -9.91 -2.46 -6.04
CA ALA A 132 -11.28 -2.95 -5.86
C ALA A 132 -12.30 -2.39 -6.86
N TYR A 133 -12.10 -1.13 -7.34
CA TYR A 133 -13.13 -0.41 -8.10
C TYR A 133 -12.67 0.14 -9.44
N GLN A 134 -11.36 0.31 -9.67
CA GLN A 134 -10.83 0.82 -10.95
C GLN A 134 -10.25 -0.29 -11.82
N SER A 135 -9.63 -1.29 -11.22
CA SER A 135 -8.98 -2.38 -11.96
C SER A 135 -9.86 -3.63 -12.09
N THR A 136 -10.88 -3.76 -11.26
CA THR A 136 -11.83 -4.88 -11.29
C THR A 136 -13.21 -4.44 -10.81
N VAL A 137 -14.18 -5.36 -10.90
CA VAL A 137 -15.53 -5.17 -10.36
C VAL A 137 -15.78 -6.27 -9.34
N LEU A 138 -16.27 -5.92 -8.16
CA LEU A 138 -16.69 -6.87 -7.13
C LEU A 138 -18.22 -6.97 -7.15
N ASN A 139 -18.74 -8.19 -7.24
CA ASN A 139 -20.17 -8.46 -7.22
C ASN A 139 -20.58 -9.16 -5.93
N ALA A 140 -21.82 -9.00 -5.52
CA ALA A 140 -22.36 -9.72 -4.38
C ALA A 140 -22.26 -11.24 -4.60
N GLY A 141 -21.71 -11.93 -3.60
CA GLY A 141 -21.47 -13.36 -3.66
C GLY A 141 -20.12 -13.78 -4.28
N ASP A 142 -19.36 -12.84 -4.90
CA ASP A 142 -17.99 -13.15 -5.37
C ASP A 142 -17.14 -13.69 -4.22
N ARG A 143 -16.38 -14.75 -4.48
CA ARG A 143 -15.35 -15.28 -3.55
C ARG A 143 -14.06 -14.55 -3.77
N VAL A 144 -13.66 -13.78 -2.77
CA VAL A 144 -12.49 -12.90 -2.84
C VAL A 144 -11.39 -13.40 -1.90
N LEU A 145 -10.21 -13.69 -2.46
CA LEU A 145 -9.03 -14.02 -1.68
C LEU A 145 -8.13 -12.80 -1.55
N ILE A 146 -7.80 -12.41 -0.31
CA ILE A 146 -6.95 -11.27 -0.01
C ILE A 146 -5.71 -11.76 0.74
N HIS A 147 -4.55 -11.64 0.11
CA HIS A 147 -3.27 -11.92 0.77
C HIS A 147 -2.81 -10.74 1.62
N ALA A 148 -2.10 -11.03 2.71
CA ALA A 148 -1.70 -10.04 3.73
C ALA A 148 -2.90 -9.18 4.18
N ALA A 149 -4.03 -9.82 4.41
CA ALA A 149 -5.32 -9.17 4.70
C ALA A 149 -5.31 -8.30 5.97
N ALA A 150 -4.38 -8.52 6.90
CA ALA A 150 -4.18 -7.67 8.09
C ALA A 150 -3.26 -6.46 7.85
N GLY A 151 -2.66 -6.31 6.66
CA GLY A 151 -1.83 -5.16 6.30
C GLY A 151 -2.67 -3.93 5.92
N GLY A 152 -2.02 -2.79 5.69
CA GLY A 152 -2.74 -1.54 5.44
C GLY A 152 -3.64 -1.57 4.20
N VAL A 153 -3.17 -2.06 3.06
CA VAL A 153 -4.01 -2.24 1.85
C VAL A 153 -5.00 -3.36 2.05
N GLY A 154 -4.54 -4.51 2.60
CA GLY A 154 -5.38 -5.70 2.78
C GLY A 154 -6.60 -5.46 3.66
N SER A 155 -6.43 -4.75 4.78
CA SER A 155 -7.52 -4.45 5.71
C SER A 155 -8.62 -3.56 5.11
N LEU A 156 -8.23 -2.63 4.23
CA LEU A 156 -9.17 -1.79 3.49
C LEU A 156 -9.86 -2.58 2.37
N LEU A 157 -9.12 -3.46 1.67
CA LEU A 157 -9.71 -4.36 0.67
C LEU A 157 -10.74 -5.31 1.29
N VAL A 158 -10.49 -5.83 2.51
CA VAL A 158 -11.48 -6.63 3.25
C VAL A 158 -12.76 -5.83 3.45
N GLN A 159 -12.67 -4.62 3.98
CA GLN A 159 -13.82 -3.77 4.23
C GLN A 159 -14.58 -3.45 2.93
N MET A 160 -13.88 -3.10 1.86
CA MET A 160 -14.48 -2.84 0.54
C MET A 160 -15.17 -4.08 -0.04
N ALA A 161 -14.56 -5.26 0.06
CA ALA A 161 -15.17 -6.50 -0.40
C ALA A 161 -16.41 -6.90 0.44
N LYS A 162 -16.34 -6.72 1.76
CA LYS A 162 -17.52 -6.96 2.63
C LYS A 162 -18.67 -5.99 2.35
N GLN A 163 -18.36 -4.74 2.03
CA GLN A 163 -19.37 -3.75 1.61
C GLN A 163 -20.09 -4.19 0.31
N GLN A 164 -19.37 -4.85 -0.61
CA GLN A 164 -19.94 -5.43 -1.83
C GLN A 164 -20.60 -6.81 -1.60
N LYS A 165 -20.75 -7.24 -0.33
CA LYS A 165 -21.34 -8.54 0.06
C LYS A 165 -20.58 -9.75 -0.53
N CYS A 166 -19.27 -9.63 -0.70
CA CYS A 166 -18.42 -10.74 -1.09
C CYS A 166 -18.17 -11.72 0.06
N ILE A 167 -17.84 -12.96 -0.29
CA ILE A 167 -17.31 -13.98 0.61
C ILE A 167 -15.80 -13.84 0.65
N VAL A 168 -15.23 -13.42 1.79
CA VAL A 168 -13.84 -13.02 1.90
C VAL A 168 -12.99 -14.09 2.58
N TYR A 169 -11.98 -14.56 1.87
CA TYR A 169 -10.88 -15.39 2.38
C TYR A 169 -9.67 -14.48 2.61
N GLY A 170 -9.15 -14.43 3.84
CA GLY A 170 -8.03 -13.55 4.19
C GLY A 170 -6.85 -14.32 4.74
N THR A 171 -5.63 -14.11 4.19
CA THR A 171 -4.43 -14.73 4.76
C THR A 171 -3.67 -13.78 5.66
N ALA A 172 -3.25 -14.28 6.84
CA ALA A 172 -2.40 -13.56 7.79
C ALA A 172 -1.54 -14.54 8.58
N SER A 173 -0.64 -14.06 9.43
CA SER A 173 0.06 -14.87 10.43
C SER A 173 -0.82 -15.12 11.65
N THR A 174 -0.52 -16.14 12.44
CA THR A 174 -1.27 -16.59 13.62
C THR A 174 -1.72 -15.43 14.52
N SER A 175 -0.82 -14.52 14.87
CA SER A 175 -1.09 -13.40 15.79
C SER A 175 -2.12 -12.39 15.27
N LYS A 176 -2.47 -12.42 13.97
CA LYS A 176 -3.37 -11.47 13.32
C LYS A 176 -4.74 -12.05 12.96
N LEU A 177 -4.97 -13.33 13.21
CA LEU A 177 -6.23 -13.99 12.84
C LEU A 177 -7.45 -13.39 13.55
N ASN A 178 -7.29 -13.00 14.83
CA ASN A 178 -8.38 -12.34 15.57
C ASN A 178 -8.75 -11.00 14.95
N TYR A 179 -7.76 -10.24 14.49
CA TYR A 179 -8.01 -8.98 13.77
C TYR A 179 -8.79 -9.21 12.46
N LEU A 180 -8.44 -10.25 11.68
CA LEU A 180 -9.22 -10.59 10.48
C LEU A 180 -10.67 -10.95 10.78
N LYS A 181 -10.92 -11.68 11.88
CA LYS A 181 -12.29 -12.00 12.33
C LYS A 181 -13.07 -10.73 12.69
N GLN A 182 -12.44 -9.77 13.37
CA GLN A 182 -13.04 -8.47 13.70
C GLN A 182 -13.37 -7.64 12.46
N LEU A 183 -12.55 -7.75 11.38
CA LEU A 183 -12.82 -7.12 10.09
C LEU A 183 -13.96 -7.79 9.31
N GLY A 184 -14.49 -8.93 9.78
CA GLY A 184 -15.57 -9.65 9.11
C GLY A 184 -15.11 -10.57 7.97
N VAL A 185 -13.84 -11.03 7.99
CA VAL A 185 -13.36 -12.05 7.05
C VAL A 185 -14.10 -13.36 7.32
N ASP A 186 -14.69 -13.96 6.28
CA ASP A 186 -15.48 -15.19 6.42
C ASP A 186 -14.57 -16.40 6.72
N MET A 187 -13.37 -16.41 6.12
CA MET A 187 -12.35 -17.45 6.40
C MET A 187 -10.98 -16.80 6.58
N ALA A 188 -10.53 -16.74 7.83
CA ALA A 188 -9.18 -16.30 8.17
C ALA A 188 -8.20 -17.49 8.14
N ILE A 189 -7.15 -17.42 7.32
CA ILE A 189 -6.23 -18.51 7.03
C ILE A 189 -4.83 -18.14 7.55
N ASP A 190 -4.27 -19.00 8.40
CA ASP A 190 -2.90 -18.87 8.88
C ASP A 190 -1.91 -19.44 7.87
N TYR A 191 -1.33 -18.58 7.04
CA TYR A 191 -0.36 -19.01 6.03
C TYR A 191 0.97 -19.53 6.61
N THR A 192 1.19 -19.36 7.92
CA THR A 192 2.39 -19.87 8.60
C THR A 192 2.26 -21.32 9.03
N GLN A 193 1.03 -21.81 9.17
CA GLN A 193 0.71 -23.15 9.64
C GLN A 193 0.08 -24.02 8.53
N GLU A 194 -0.62 -23.40 7.57
CA GLU A 194 -1.45 -24.11 6.61
C GLU A 194 -1.19 -23.67 5.18
N ASP A 195 -1.37 -24.58 4.24
CA ASP A 195 -1.42 -24.26 2.81
C ASP A 195 -2.81 -23.64 2.50
N PHE A 196 -2.84 -22.34 2.26
CA PHE A 196 -4.07 -21.61 1.98
C PHE A 196 -4.87 -22.21 0.82
N SER A 197 -4.20 -22.81 -0.17
CA SER A 197 -4.88 -23.37 -1.33
C SER A 197 -5.64 -24.66 -0.98
N LYS A 198 -5.15 -25.44 -0.03
CA LYS A 198 -5.84 -26.62 0.50
C LYS A 198 -7.00 -26.23 1.38
N VAL A 199 -6.79 -25.26 2.27
CA VAL A 199 -7.84 -24.73 3.17
C VAL A 199 -9.02 -24.18 2.36
N ILE A 200 -8.74 -23.37 1.33
CA ILE A 200 -9.80 -22.79 0.48
C ILE A 200 -10.60 -23.89 -0.22
N ARG A 201 -9.94 -24.89 -0.82
CA ARG A 201 -10.65 -25.98 -1.52
C ARG A 201 -11.56 -26.77 -0.57
N ALA A 202 -11.07 -27.11 0.61
CA ALA A 202 -11.84 -27.86 1.60
C ALA A 202 -13.04 -27.05 2.10
N HIS A 203 -12.86 -25.75 2.40
CA HIS A 203 -13.93 -24.88 2.90
C HIS A 203 -14.96 -24.52 1.84
N SER A 204 -14.53 -24.33 0.60
CA SER A 204 -15.42 -23.92 -0.49
C SER A 204 -16.10 -25.08 -1.21
N ASN A 205 -15.94 -26.32 -0.75
CA ASN A 205 -16.39 -27.53 -1.48
C ASN A 205 -15.89 -27.52 -2.94
N ASP A 206 -14.60 -27.25 -3.14
CA ASP A 206 -13.94 -27.08 -4.44
C ASP A 206 -14.46 -25.96 -5.34
N GLN A 207 -15.33 -25.10 -4.83
CA GLN A 207 -15.72 -23.88 -5.55
C GLN A 207 -14.52 -22.95 -5.72
N LYS A 208 -14.43 -22.36 -6.89
CA LYS A 208 -13.30 -21.51 -7.27
C LYS A 208 -13.40 -20.09 -6.73
N ILE A 209 -12.29 -19.38 -6.76
CA ILE A 209 -12.15 -17.97 -6.39
C ILE A 209 -12.43 -17.08 -7.60
N ASP A 210 -13.20 -16.02 -7.40
CA ASP A 210 -13.55 -15.06 -8.46
C ASP A 210 -12.53 -13.94 -8.55
N VAL A 211 -12.05 -13.42 -7.41
CA VAL A 211 -11.05 -12.35 -7.36
C VAL A 211 -9.96 -12.67 -6.36
N VAL A 212 -8.71 -12.43 -6.76
CA VAL A 212 -7.57 -12.47 -5.85
C VAL A 212 -6.90 -11.11 -5.80
N PHE A 213 -6.64 -10.59 -4.60
CA PHE A 213 -5.79 -9.43 -4.35
C PHE A 213 -4.46 -9.90 -3.77
N ASP A 214 -3.38 -9.74 -4.54
CA ASP A 214 -2.06 -10.28 -4.23
C ASP A 214 -0.99 -9.19 -4.10
N SER A 215 -0.49 -9.00 -2.88
CA SER A 215 0.67 -8.15 -2.57
C SER A 215 1.96 -8.96 -2.33
N ILE A 216 1.89 -10.30 -2.40
CA ILE A 216 2.98 -11.20 -2.04
C ILE A 216 3.80 -11.61 -3.25
N GLY A 217 3.14 -12.01 -4.33
CA GLY A 217 3.79 -12.46 -5.55
C GLY A 217 4.36 -13.89 -5.49
N GLY A 218 5.23 -14.21 -6.44
CA GLY A 218 5.98 -15.45 -6.44
C GLY A 218 5.12 -16.74 -6.40
N ARG A 219 5.45 -17.66 -5.52
CA ARG A 219 4.71 -18.93 -5.36
C ARG A 219 3.26 -18.68 -4.94
N THR A 220 3.03 -17.69 -4.09
CA THR A 220 1.68 -17.32 -3.63
C THR A 220 0.81 -16.93 -4.81
N PHE A 221 1.31 -16.06 -5.70
CA PHE A 221 0.63 -15.68 -6.93
C PHE A 221 0.28 -16.90 -7.80
N LYS A 222 1.26 -17.77 -8.06
CA LYS A 222 1.08 -18.96 -8.89
C LYS A 222 0.02 -19.93 -8.33
N ASN A 223 -0.01 -20.11 -7.01
CA ASN A 223 -0.99 -20.97 -6.37
C ASN A 223 -2.39 -20.33 -6.38
N SER A 224 -2.47 -19.03 -6.18
CA SER A 224 -3.72 -18.25 -6.24
C SER A 224 -4.32 -18.29 -7.65
N PHE A 225 -3.50 -18.14 -8.70
CA PHE A 225 -3.96 -18.24 -10.08
C PHE A 225 -4.63 -19.59 -10.40
N LYS A 226 -4.14 -20.69 -9.81
CA LYS A 226 -4.75 -22.03 -9.98
C LYS A 226 -6.12 -22.14 -9.31
N LEU A 227 -6.40 -21.36 -8.28
CA LEU A 227 -7.69 -21.32 -7.59
C LEU A 227 -8.77 -20.53 -8.34
N LEU A 228 -8.39 -19.68 -9.30
CA LEU A 228 -9.35 -18.85 -10.02
C LEU A 228 -10.35 -19.68 -10.82
N ALA A 229 -11.60 -19.27 -10.75
CA ALA A 229 -12.67 -19.70 -11.64
C ALA A 229 -12.42 -19.26 -13.10
N PRO A 230 -13.04 -19.87 -14.10
CA PRO A 230 -13.25 -19.21 -15.40
C PRO A 230 -13.99 -17.88 -15.20
N GLY A 231 -13.53 -16.81 -15.82
CA GLY A 231 -13.99 -15.43 -15.56
C GLY A 231 -13.30 -14.76 -14.36
N GLY A 232 -12.49 -15.51 -13.59
CA GLY A 232 -11.79 -14.99 -12.44
C GLY A 232 -10.54 -14.14 -12.79
N ARG A 233 -10.15 -13.28 -11.88
CA ARG A 233 -9.05 -12.31 -12.05
C ARG A 233 -8.16 -12.21 -10.81
N ILE A 234 -6.85 -12.07 -11.04
CA ILE A 234 -5.89 -11.77 -9.99
C ILE A 234 -5.32 -10.37 -10.21
N VAL A 235 -5.46 -9.53 -9.19
CA VAL A 235 -4.89 -8.17 -9.13
C VAL A 235 -3.63 -8.24 -8.28
N THR A 236 -2.46 -8.03 -8.91
CA THR A 236 -1.17 -8.04 -8.22
C THR A 236 -0.63 -6.62 -8.10
N PHE A 237 -0.35 -6.20 -6.87
CA PHE A 237 0.12 -4.83 -6.55
C PHE A 237 1.36 -4.83 -5.64
N GLY A 238 2.03 -5.96 -5.52
CA GLY A 238 3.26 -6.09 -4.73
C GLY A 238 4.00 -7.38 -5.01
N ALA A 239 5.21 -7.49 -4.42
CA ALA A 239 6.09 -8.63 -4.58
C ALA A 239 6.88 -8.89 -3.28
N ALA A 240 6.16 -9.00 -2.16
CA ALA A 240 6.75 -9.06 -0.82
C ALA A 240 7.38 -10.43 -0.47
N GLU A 241 7.15 -11.49 -1.26
CA GLU A 241 7.66 -12.85 -0.96
C GLU A 241 9.19 -12.88 -0.85
N GLN A 242 9.89 -12.02 -1.58
CA GLN A 242 11.34 -12.12 -1.75
C GLN A 242 12.21 -11.18 -0.92
N ILE A 243 11.61 -10.38 -0.04
CA ILE A 243 12.37 -9.42 0.77
C ILE A 243 12.83 -10.02 2.11
N GLY A 244 12.54 -11.28 2.36
CA GLY A 244 13.00 -12.02 3.53
C GLY A 244 14.40 -12.66 3.32
N GLY A 245 15.49 -11.90 3.49
CA GLY A 245 16.86 -12.45 3.46
C GLY A 245 17.96 -11.39 3.39
N ASN A 246 19.08 -11.65 4.09
CA ASN A 246 20.21 -10.72 4.24
C ASN A 246 21.05 -10.49 2.97
N LYS A 247 20.69 -11.04 1.81
CA LYS A 247 21.49 -10.90 0.57
C LYS A 247 20.59 -10.49 -0.60
N THR A 248 20.70 -9.23 -0.98
CA THR A 248 20.20 -8.71 -2.26
C THR A 248 21.17 -9.11 -3.37
N ASN A 249 20.84 -10.16 -4.12
CA ASN A 249 21.59 -10.58 -5.30
C ASN A 249 20.69 -10.52 -6.54
N LYS A 250 21.28 -10.29 -7.71
CA LYS A 250 20.61 -10.44 -9.02
C LYS A 250 19.87 -11.80 -9.14
N LEU A 251 20.35 -12.83 -8.40
CA LEU A 251 19.70 -14.12 -8.28
C LEU A 251 18.32 -14.06 -7.60
N SER A 252 18.10 -13.14 -6.66
CA SER A 252 16.80 -13.00 -5.98
C SER A 252 15.76 -12.38 -6.91
N ALA A 253 16.15 -11.42 -7.74
CA ALA A 253 15.27 -10.84 -8.77
C ALA A 253 14.89 -11.89 -9.83
N LEU A 254 15.82 -12.76 -10.22
CA LEU A 254 15.55 -13.86 -11.14
C LEU A 254 14.59 -14.90 -10.51
N LYS A 255 14.79 -15.24 -9.22
CA LYS A 255 13.87 -16.11 -8.48
C LYS A 255 12.46 -15.52 -8.36
N LEU A 256 12.34 -14.20 -8.24
CA LEU A 256 11.06 -13.49 -8.26
C LEU A 256 10.34 -13.68 -9.59
N ALA A 257 11.02 -13.38 -10.68
CA ALA A 257 10.46 -13.55 -12.02
C ALA A 257 10.02 -15.00 -12.28
N TRP A 258 10.84 -15.97 -11.88
CA TRP A 258 10.49 -17.40 -11.98
C TRP A 258 9.35 -17.81 -11.04
N GLY A 259 9.25 -17.17 -9.86
CA GLY A 259 8.18 -17.40 -8.90
C GLY A 259 6.81 -17.04 -9.43
N PHE A 260 6.68 -15.94 -10.17
CA PHE A 260 5.43 -15.54 -10.82
C PHE A 260 5.02 -16.52 -11.93
N GLY A 261 5.97 -17.16 -12.61
CA GLY A 261 5.72 -18.03 -13.75
C GLY A 261 5.63 -17.27 -15.07
N ILE A 262 5.47 -18.03 -16.17
CA ILE A 262 5.29 -17.50 -17.52
C ILE A 262 3.84 -17.72 -17.90
N PHE A 263 3.17 -16.66 -18.34
CA PHE A 263 1.79 -16.68 -18.81
C PHE A 263 1.74 -16.21 -20.27
N SER A 264 1.08 -16.98 -21.13
CA SER A 264 0.83 -16.58 -22.51
C SER A 264 -0.61 -16.08 -22.68
N PRO A 265 -0.86 -15.16 -23.62
CA PRO A 265 -2.22 -14.72 -23.91
C PRO A 265 -3.17 -15.87 -24.27
N ILE A 266 -2.67 -16.89 -24.98
CA ILE A 266 -3.48 -18.05 -25.35
C ILE A 266 -3.87 -18.89 -24.11
N GLN A 267 -2.99 -19.02 -23.15
CA GLN A 267 -3.31 -19.71 -21.88
C GLN A 267 -4.41 -18.96 -21.10
N LEU A 268 -4.34 -17.64 -21.06
CA LEU A 268 -5.36 -16.79 -20.41
C LEU A 268 -6.69 -16.92 -21.14
N LEU A 269 -6.68 -16.86 -22.46
CA LEU A 269 -7.88 -17.03 -23.31
C LEU A 269 -8.54 -18.39 -23.07
N LEU A 270 -7.78 -19.49 -23.17
CA LEU A 270 -8.32 -20.85 -23.02
C LEU A 270 -8.85 -21.13 -21.61
N SER A 271 -8.31 -20.48 -20.57
CA SER A 271 -8.77 -20.62 -19.19
C SER A 271 -9.79 -19.58 -18.78
N SER A 272 -10.09 -18.58 -19.62
CA SER A 272 -10.94 -17.42 -19.30
C SER A 272 -10.53 -16.74 -18.00
N LYS A 273 -9.23 -16.46 -17.81
CA LYS A 273 -8.70 -15.82 -16.60
C LYS A 273 -7.95 -14.55 -16.94
N ALA A 274 -7.92 -13.60 -15.97
CA ALA A 274 -7.21 -12.35 -16.14
C ALA A 274 -6.11 -12.16 -15.07
N ILE A 275 -5.03 -11.50 -15.50
CA ILE A 275 -3.95 -11.01 -14.63
C ILE A 275 -3.89 -9.50 -14.81
N ILE A 276 -3.97 -8.77 -13.70
CA ILE A 276 -3.97 -7.32 -13.65
C ILE A 276 -2.81 -6.87 -12.78
N GLY A 277 -1.83 -6.16 -13.37
CA GLY A 277 -0.71 -5.56 -12.64
C GLY A 277 -1.03 -4.13 -12.23
N VAL A 278 -0.74 -3.77 -10.98
CA VAL A 278 -0.96 -2.42 -10.45
C VAL A 278 0.35 -1.85 -9.90
N ASN A 279 0.79 -0.74 -10.48
CA ASN A 279 1.87 0.10 -9.96
C ASN A 279 1.34 1.53 -9.82
N MET A 280 0.98 1.91 -8.58
CA MET A 280 0.38 3.23 -8.31
C MET A 280 1.31 4.39 -8.64
N LEU A 281 2.63 4.23 -8.54
CA LEU A 281 3.59 5.26 -8.92
C LEU A 281 3.54 5.54 -10.44
N LYS A 282 3.47 4.49 -11.25
CA LYS A 282 3.31 4.65 -12.72
C LYS A 282 1.97 5.29 -13.07
N ILE A 283 0.90 4.97 -12.33
CA ILE A 283 -0.40 5.62 -12.49
C ILE A 283 -0.30 7.09 -12.11
N ALA A 284 0.34 7.42 -10.98
CA ALA A 284 0.55 8.80 -10.55
C ALA A 284 1.33 9.62 -11.57
N ASP A 285 2.42 9.06 -12.11
CA ASP A 285 3.29 9.75 -13.07
C ASP A 285 2.60 10.00 -14.43
N ASN A 286 1.73 9.10 -14.88
CA ASN A 286 1.17 9.15 -16.23
C ASN A 286 -0.33 9.52 -16.28
N ARG A 287 -1.06 9.28 -15.19
CA ARG A 287 -2.52 9.50 -15.09
C ARG A 287 -2.89 10.08 -13.72
N PRO A 288 -2.38 11.26 -13.33
CA PRO A 288 -2.55 11.83 -11.98
C PRO A 288 -4.02 12.04 -11.60
N HIS A 289 -4.91 12.28 -12.56
CA HIS A 289 -6.35 12.40 -12.34
C HIS A 289 -6.97 11.12 -11.74
N ILE A 290 -6.46 9.93 -12.07
CA ILE A 290 -6.90 8.65 -11.48
C ILE A 290 -6.48 8.60 -10.01
N LEU A 291 -5.25 9.00 -9.71
CA LEU A 291 -4.77 9.05 -8.34
C LEU A 291 -5.62 9.99 -7.48
N SER A 292 -5.89 11.20 -7.99
CA SER A 292 -6.76 12.17 -7.33
C SER A 292 -8.18 11.65 -7.13
N LEU A 293 -8.72 10.91 -8.13
CA LEU A 293 -10.01 10.25 -7.99
C LEU A 293 -10.00 9.24 -6.84
N CYS A 294 -9.01 8.34 -6.81
CA CYS A 294 -8.89 7.33 -5.76
C CYS A 294 -8.83 7.97 -4.38
N LEU A 295 -8.03 9.03 -4.21
CA LEU A 295 -7.88 9.73 -2.93
C LEU A 295 -9.21 10.34 -2.47
N ARG A 296 -9.93 11.03 -3.36
CA ARG A 296 -11.24 11.62 -3.05
C ARG A 296 -12.28 10.57 -2.67
N GLU A 297 -12.35 9.47 -3.41
CA GLU A 297 -13.35 8.43 -3.15
C GLU A 297 -13.07 7.68 -1.84
N VAL A 298 -11.80 7.39 -1.56
CA VAL A 298 -11.38 6.81 -0.27
C VAL A 298 -11.74 7.74 0.89
N LEU A 299 -11.53 9.05 0.72
CA LEU A 299 -11.89 10.04 1.74
C LEU A 299 -13.39 10.05 1.99
N LYS A 300 -14.22 10.08 0.94
CA LYS A 300 -15.68 9.98 1.06
C LYS A 300 -16.12 8.71 1.78
N MET A 301 -15.48 7.58 1.47
CA MET A 301 -15.78 6.31 2.14
C MET A 301 -15.44 6.36 3.63
N ALA A 302 -14.32 7.01 3.99
CA ALA A 302 -13.91 7.18 5.38
C ALA A 302 -14.84 8.15 6.12
N GLU A 303 -15.24 9.27 5.51
CA GLU A 303 -16.21 10.22 6.07
C GLU A 303 -17.58 9.57 6.30
N ALA A 304 -18.03 8.71 5.38
CA ALA A 304 -19.26 7.95 5.51
C ALA A 304 -19.15 6.78 6.52
N GLY A 305 -17.98 6.53 7.10
CA GLY A 305 -17.73 5.41 8.00
C GLY A 305 -17.79 4.04 7.34
N THR A 306 -17.79 3.97 6.00
CA THR A 306 -17.85 2.71 5.26
C THR A 306 -16.51 2.00 5.19
N ILE A 307 -15.44 2.72 5.39
CA ILE A 307 -14.10 2.19 5.67
C ILE A 307 -13.49 2.92 6.86
N VAL A 308 -12.74 2.17 7.67
CA VAL A 308 -12.02 2.70 8.83
C VAL A 308 -10.54 2.34 8.67
N PRO A 309 -9.65 3.34 8.48
CA PRO A 309 -8.22 3.08 8.38
C PRO A 309 -7.69 2.57 9.73
N THR A 310 -6.88 1.52 9.68
CA THR A 310 -6.23 0.98 10.88
C THR A 310 -4.80 1.50 10.97
N VAL A 311 -4.52 2.27 12.00
CA VAL A 311 -3.16 2.67 12.39
C VAL A 311 -2.64 1.63 13.36
N GLY A 312 -1.69 0.82 12.92
CA GLY A 312 -1.18 -0.28 13.73
C GLY A 312 -0.16 0.18 14.78
N LYS A 313 0.77 1.03 14.39
CA LYS A 313 1.77 1.58 15.30
C LYS A 313 2.28 2.93 14.80
N ILE A 314 2.46 3.85 15.73
CA ILE A 314 3.09 5.15 15.48
C ILE A 314 4.48 5.12 16.12
N PHE A 315 5.49 5.50 15.34
CA PHE A 315 6.87 5.68 15.80
C PHE A 315 7.26 7.16 15.71
N SER A 316 8.16 7.61 16.55
CA SER A 316 8.81 8.90 16.37
C SER A 316 9.78 8.86 15.17
N ALA A 317 9.95 9.97 14.47
CA ALA A 317 10.75 10.06 13.24
C ALA A 317 12.21 9.60 13.41
N ASP A 318 12.81 9.78 14.59
CA ASP A 318 14.14 9.28 14.93
C ASP A 318 14.23 7.75 14.98
N LYS A 319 13.10 7.04 15.11
CA LYS A 319 12.99 5.58 15.15
C LYS A 319 12.77 4.94 13.78
N ILE A 320 13.13 5.63 12.69
CA ILE A 320 12.91 5.17 11.31
C ILE A 320 13.46 3.75 11.04
N ALA A 321 14.62 3.42 11.59
CA ALA A 321 15.22 2.09 11.41
C ALA A 321 14.37 1.00 12.08
N GLU A 322 13.90 1.23 13.30
CA GLU A 322 13.02 0.30 14.03
C GLU A 322 11.68 0.11 13.32
N ALA A 323 11.12 1.19 12.78
CA ALA A 323 9.86 1.16 12.04
C ALA A 323 9.98 0.37 10.73
N HIS A 324 11.09 0.53 10.01
CA HIS A 324 11.39 -0.28 8.82
C HIS A 324 11.54 -1.76 9.15
N ASP A 325 12.24 -2.11 10.24
CA ASP A 325 12.40 -3.49 10.68
C ASP A 325 11.05 -4.09 11.11
N TYR A 326 10.23 -3.32 11.83
CA TYR A 326 8.88 -3.73 12.22
C TYR A 326 8.01 -4.08 11.01
N LEU A 327 8.06 -3.26 9.95
CA LEU A 327 7.33 -3.50 8.71
C LEU A 327 7.91 -4.69 7.93
N GLU A 328 9.24 -4.74 7.76
CA GLU A 328 9.93 -5.80 7.02
C GLU A 328 9.72 -7.18 7.65
N ASN A 329 9.75 -7.26 8.98
CA ASN A 329 9.51 -8.49 9.75
C ASN A 329 8.02 -8.86 9.83
N ARG A 330 7.15 -8.19 9.07
CA ARG A 330 5.72 -8.50 8.98
C ARG A 330 4.98 -8.44 10.32
N GLN A 331 5.44 -7.59 11.25
CA GLN A 331 4.83 -7.41 12.57
C GLN A 331 3.61 -6.48 12.53
N SER A 332 3.51 -5.65 11.50
CA SER A 332 2.47 -4.62 11.39
C SER A 332 1.07 -5.19 11.17
N VAL A 333 0.10 -4.58 11.82
CA VAL A 333 -1.33 -4.62 11.49
C VAL A 333 -1.69 -3.23 10.98
N GLY A 334 -2.42 -3.11 9.86
CA GLY A 334 -2.73 -1.81 9.28
C GLY A 334 -1.48 -1.01 8.85
N LYS A 335 -1.56 0.31 8.97
CA LYS A 335 -0.49 1.26 8.60
C LYS A 335 0.53 1.41 9.73
N VAL A 336 1.80 1.48 9.34
CA VAL A 336 2.89 2.00 10.18
C VAL A 336 3.05 3.48 9.86
N VAL A 337 2.99 4.31 10.88
CA VAL A 337 3.03 5.77 10.79
C VAL A 337 4.21 6.30 11.58
N MET A 338 4.82 7.34 11.08
CA MET A 338 5.88 8.10 11.74
C MET A 338 5.35 9.49 12.10
N ALA A 339 5.72 10.01 13.25
CA ALA A 339 5.40 11.36 13.69
C ALA A 339 6.68 12.16 13.94
N TRP A 340 6.69 13.44 13.55
CA TRP A 340 7.75 14.40 13.84
C TRP A 340 7.62 14.99 15.22
#